data_8cd1d1c93ab76b4fdd13a2c75b61325d
#
_entry.id   8cd1d1c93ab76b4fdd13a2c75b61325d
#
_cell.length_a   1.000
_cell.length_b   1.000
_cell.length_c   1.000
_cell.angle_alpha   90.00
_cell.angle_beta   90.00
_cell.angle_gamma   90.00
#
_symmetry.space_group_name_H-M   'P 1'
#
loop_
_entity.id
_entity.type
_entity.pdbx_description
1 polymer ?
#
loop_
_entity_poly.entity_id
_entity_poly.type
_entity_poly.pdbx_seq_one_letter_code
_entity_poly.pdbx_strand_id
1 'polypeptide(L)'
;MTPLQWKETLFLDLPAMDEPSFQLAALLEQASAASDAALPAIWRQLIAHTETQFEREDRWMLQTSFSSTQVHSVQHKVVLQVMREGLSNNDIDSGTGNLPLIRTMTRELGVWFAQHNQSMDAALALHLRKTGYDPALGVLSMPLEPVAI
;
A
#
# COMPACT_ATOMS: atom_id res chain seq x y z
N MET A 1 6.43 5.81 14.78
CA MET A 1 5.89 7.03 14.14
C MET A 1 4.52 7.35 14.72
N THR A 2 4.21 8.60 15.00
CA THR A 2 2.88 9.01 15.42
C THR A 2 1.92 9.05 14.23
N PRO A 3 0.59 9.02 14.44
CA PRO A 3 -0.38 9.15 13.35
C PRO A 3 -0.15 10.38 12.48
N LEU A 4 0.21 11.51 13.08
CA LEU A 4 0.49 12.73 12.34
C LEU A 4 1.72 12.59 11.46
N GLN A 5 2.79 11.95 11.97
CA GLN A 5 4.00 11.70 11.20
C GLN A 5 3.75 10.77 10.02
N TRP A 6 2.88 9.76 10.19
CA TRP A 6 2.46 8.89 9.10
C TRP A 6 1.79 9.67 7.98
N LYS A 7 0.83 10.53 8.32
CA LYS A 7 0.12 11.33 7.32
C LYS A 7 1.06 12.24 6.56
N GLU A 8 1.97 12.91 7.25
CA GLU A 8 2.95 13.78 6.61
C GLU A 8 3.87 13.01 5.67
N THR A 9 4.33 11.83 6.10
CA THR A 9 5.23 10.98 5.31
C THR A 9 4.55 10.39 4.08
N LEU A 10 3.26 10.04 4.19
CA LEU A 10 2.53 9.34 3.14
C LEU A 10 1.80 10.26 2.17
N PHE A 11 1.71 11.55 2.48
CA PHE A 11 0.94 12.50 1.66
C PHE A 11 1.61 12.77 0.32
N LEU A 12 0.88 12.49 -0.77
CA LEU A 12 1.34 12.69 -2.14
C LEU A 12 0.48 13.71 -2.90
N ASP A 13 -0.50 14.30 -2.23
CA ASP A 13 -1.46 15.23 -2.81
C ASP A 13 -2.24 14.60 -3.98
N LEU A 14 -2.59 13.34 -3.82
CA LEU A 14 -3.41 12.60 -4.77
C LEU A 14 -4.37 11.72 -3.96
N PRO A 15 -5.64 12.17 -3.75
CA PRO A 15 -6.55 11.50 -2.82
C PRO A 15 -6.75 10.01 -3.05
N ALA A 16 -6.78 9.58 -4.31
CA ALA A 16 -6.96 8.16 -4.63
C ALA A 16 -5.79 7.30 -4.16
N MET A 17 -4.62 7.87 -3.95
CA MET A 17 -3.46 7.20 -3.37
C MET A 17 -3.35 7.48 -1.87
N ASP A 18 -3.65 8.70 -1.44
CA ASP A 18 -3.46 9.12 -0.05
C ASP A 18 -4.44 8.43 0.89
N GLU A 19 -5.71 8.34 0.54
CA GLU A 19 -6.72 7.72 1.41
C GLU A 19 -6.38 6.26 1.75
N PRO A 20 -6.09 5.39 0.77
CA PRO A 20 -5.66 4.03 1.10
C PRO A 20 -4.40 3.96 1.94
N SER A 21 -3.44 4.86 1.71
CA SER A 21 -2.20 4.91 2.49
C SER A 21 -2.45 5.31 3.93
N PHE A 22 -3.35 6.26 4.17
CA PHE A 22 -3.73 6.66 5.53
C PHE A 22 -4.48 5.54 6.24
N GLN A 23 -5.35 4.83 5.53
CA GLN A 23 -6.05 3.66 6.08
C GLN A 23 -5.08 2.54 6.44
N LEU A 24 -4.07 2.32 5.60
CA LEU A 24 -3.00 1.35 5.87
C LEU A 24 -2.25 1.71 7.15
N ALA A 25 -1.87 2.98 7.30
CA ALA A 25 -1.19 3.46 8.50
C ALA A 25 -2.04 3.23 9.75
N ALA A 26 -3.35 3.48 9.66
CA ALA A 26 -4.26 3.23 10.77
C ALA A 26 -4.33 1.74 11.13
N LEU A 27 -4.36 0.85 10.14
CA LEU A 27 -4.33 -0.59 10.38
C LEU A 27 -3.03 -1.05 11.02
N LEU A 28 -1.90 -0.49 10.60
CA LEU A 28 -0.60 -0.79 11.21
C LEU A 28 -0.57 -0.35 12.68
N GLU A 29 -1.15 0.79 13.00
CA GLU A 29 -1.27 1.23 14.39
C GLU A 29 -2.18 0.32 15.21
N GLN A 30 -3.31 -0.09 14.65
CA GLN A 30 -4.20 -1.05 15.29
C GLN A 30 -3.47 -2.37 15.56
N ALA A 31 -2.70 -2.86 14.59
CA ALA A 31 -1.90 -4.09 14.77
C ALA A 31 -0.88 -3.93 15.88
N SER A 32 -0.19 -2.79 15.94
CA SER A 32 0.80 -2.51 16.97
C SER A 32 0.20 -2.49 18.38
N ALA A 33 -1.02 -1.99 18.51
CA ALA A 33 -1.71 -1.85 19.80
C ALA A 33 -2.57 -3.07 20.15
N ALA A 34 -2.75 -4.01 19.24
CA ALA A 34 -3.66 -5.13 19.42
C ALA A 34 -3.18 -6.11 20.47
N SER A 35 -4.13 -6.71 21.20
CA SER A 35 -3.86 -7.88 22.02
C SER A 35 -3.48 -9.08 21.14
N ASP A 36 -2.87 -10.09 21.73
CA ASP A 36 -2.53 -11.31 21.00
C ASP A 36 -3.78 -11.96 20.40
N ALA A 37 -4.91 -11.89 21.08
CA ALA A 37 -6.16 -12.46 20.61
C ALA A 37 -6.72 -11.70 19.39
N ALA A 38 -6.55 -10.39 19.34
CA ALA A 38 -7.09 -9.53 18.27
C ALA A 38 -6.17 -9.45 17.05
N LEU A 39 -4.87 -9.67 17.22
CA LEU A 39 -3.87 -9.44 16.19
C LEU A 39 -4.10 -10.24 14.90
N PRO A 40 -4.46 -11.53 14.93
CA PRO A 40 -4.65 -12.28 13.69
C PRO A 40 -5.71 -11.70 12.76
N ALA A 41 -6.84 -11.27 13.31
CA ALA A 41 -7.91 -10.67 12.52
C ALA A 41 -7.47 -9.34 11.88
N ILE A 42 -6.75 -8.52 12.64
CA ILE A 42 -6.22 -7.25 12.14
C ILE A 42 -5.17 -7.50 11.06
N TRP A 43 -4.32 -8.51 11.24
CA TRP A 43 -3.32 -8.88 10.24
C TRP A 43 -3.96 -9.30 8.92
N ARG A 44 -5.05 -10.08 8.97
CA ARG A 44 -5.81 -10.43 7.76
C ARG A 44 -6.43 -9.21 7.08
N GLN A 45 -6.96 -8.27 7.85
CA GLN A 45 -7.47 -7.02 7.30
C GLN A 45 -6.37 -6.22 6.63
N LEU A 46 -5.18 -6.19 7.22
CA LEU A 46 -4.02 -5.50 6.68
C LEU A 46 -3.62 -6.11 5.33
N ILE A 47 -3.57 -7.43 5.24
CA ILE A 47 -3.28 -8.13 3.97
C ILE A 47 -4.32 -7.78 2.91
N ALA A 48 -5.59 -7.89 3.24
CA ALA A 48 -6.67 -7.61 2.28
C ALA A 48 -6.64 -6.16 1.79
N HIS A 49 -6.41 -5.21 2.68
CA HIS A 49 -6.28 -3.81 2.31
C HIS A 49 -5.09 -3.57 1.38
N THR A 50 -3.96 -4.17 1.71
CA THR A 50 -2.73 -4.05 0.91
C THR A 50 -2.90 -4.66 -0.48
N GLU A 51 -3.53 -5.82 -0.58
CA GLU A 51 -3.84 -6.43 -1.88
C GLU A 51 -4.66 -5.50 -2.76
N THR A 52 -5.73 -4.94 -2.22
CA THR A 52 -6.61 -4.03 -2.97
C THR A 52 -5.86 -2.79 -3.41
N GLN A 53 -5.09 -2.19 -2.52
CA GLN A 53 -4.30 -0.99 -2.82
C GLN A 53 -3.29 -1.25 -3.95
N PHE A 54 -2.56 -2.36 -3.86
CA PHE A 54 -1.55 -2.72 -4.85
C PHE A 54 -2.15 -3.08 -6.20
N GLU A 55 -3.28 -3.78 -6.22
CA GLU A 55 -3.98 -4.10 -7.47
C GLU A 55 -4.43 -2.84 -8.21
N ARG A 56 -4.90 -1.85 -7.49
CA ARG A 56 -5.30 -0.57 -8.08
C ARG A 56 -4.10 0.14 -8.68
N GLU A 57 -2.99 0.21 -7.95
CA GLU A 57 -1.77 0.85 -8.44
C GLU A 57 -1.20 0.12 -9.64
N ASP A 58 -1.19 -1.21 -9.62
CA ASP A 58 -0.72 -2.01 -10.75
C ASP A 58 -1.56 -1.73 -12.00
N ARG A 59 -2.87 -1.60 -11.84
CA ARG A 59 -3.76 -1.26 -12.94
C ARG A 59 -3.46 0.13 -13.50
N TRP A 60 -3.28 1.11 -12.64
CA TRP A 60 -2.95 2.47 -13.08
C TRP A 60 -1.64 2.50 -13.86
N MET A 61 -0.65 1.76 -13.39
CA MET A 61 0.65 1.68 -14.08
C MET A 61 0.53 1.06 -15.46
N LEU A 62 -0.24 -0.02 -15.58
CA LEU A 62 -0.46 -0.66 -16.88
C LEU A 62 -1.23 0.23 -17.84
N GLN A 63 -2.29 0.87 -17.36
CA GLN A 63 -3.16 1.72 -18.19
C GLN A 63 -2.46 2.99 -18.65
N THR A 64 -1.45 3.45 -17.93
CA THR A 64 -0.70 4.66 -18.27
C THR A 64 0.68 4.39 -18.84
N SER A 65 1.02 3.14 -19.09
CA SER A 65 2.32 2.73 -19.60
C SER A 65 3.50 3.29 -18.78
N PHE A 66 3.38 3.19 -17.46
CA PHE A 66 4.41 3.70 -16.55
C PHE A 66 5.72 2.92 -16.72
N SER A 67 6.83 3.64 -16.87
CA SER A 67 8.12 3.02 -17.19
C SER A 67 8.65 2.09 -16.08
N SER A 68 8.32 2.36 -14.82
CA SER A 68 8.77 1.56 -13.69
C SER A 68 7.74 0.52 -13.22
N THR A 69 6.74 0.20 -14.05
CA THR A 69 5.66 -0.73 -13.71
C THR A 69 6.19 -2.07 -13.20
N GLN A 70 7.14 -2.68 -13.91
CA GLN A 70 7.63 -4.01 -13.55
C GLN A 70 8.32 -4.02 -12.19
N VAL A 71 9.20 -3.07 -11.95
CA VAL A 71 9.93 -2.98 -10.67
C VAL A 71 8.97 -2.74 -9.52
N HIS A 72 8.03 -1.82 -9.70
CA HIS A 72 7.03 -1.47 -8.69
C HIS A 72 6.13 -2.68 -8.37
N SER A 73 5.59 -3.34 -9.39
CA SER A 73 4.75 -4.54 -9.21
C SER A 73 5.48 -5.70 -8.55
N VAL A 74 6.77 -5.88 -8.84
CA VAL A 74 7.57 -6.91 -8.18
C VAL A 74 7.68 -6.63 -6.68
N GLN A 75 7.89 -5.39 -6.29
CA GLN A 75 7.92 -5.03 -4.86
C GLN A 75 6.59 -5.32 -4.19
N HIS A 76 5.46 -5.04 -4.84
CA HIS A 76 4.14 -5.38 -4.32
C HIS A 76 4.01 -6.88 -4.05
N LYS A 77 4.42 -7.71 -4.99
CA LYS A 77 4.34 -9.17 -4.86
C LYS A 77 5.18 -9.70 -3.73
N VAL A 78 6.41 -9.19 -3.59
CA VAL A 78 7.33 -9.64 -2.54
C VAL A 78 6.76 -9.32 -1.15
N VAL A 79 6.27 -8.11 -0.95
CA VAL A 79 5.73 -7.70 0.35
C VAL A 79 4.48 -8.49 0.70
N LEU A 80 3.57 -8.67 -0.26
CA LEU A 80 2.36 -9.47 -0.01
C LEU A 80 2.70 -10.91 0.33
N GLN A 81 3.68 -11.50 -0.33
CA GLN A 81 4.13 -12.85 -0.02
C GLN A 81 4.64 -12.95 1.41
N VAL A 82 5.48 -12.01 1.84
CA VAL A 82 6.00 -11.95 3.20
C VAL A 82 4.85 -11.84 4.21
N MET A 83 3.89 -10.96 3.94
CA MET A 83 2.73 -10.78 4.83
C MET A 83 1.91 -12.06 4.97
N ARG A 84 1.69 -12.77 3.86
CA ARG A 84 0.94 -14.03 3.86
C ARG A 84 1.69 -15.14 4.59
N GLU A 85 3.01 -15.19 4.47
CA GLU A 85 3.83 -16.16 5.19
C GLU A 85 3.72 -15.98 6.70
N GLY A 86 3.51 -14.78 7.18
CA GLY A 86 3.27 -14.52 8.59
C GLY A 86 2.06 -15.28 9.14
N LEU A 87 1.03 -15.52 8.32
CA LEU A 87 -0.12 -16.33 8.70
C LEU A 87 0.14 -17.84 8.50
N SER A 88 0.66 -18.22 7.33
CA SER A 88 0.75 -19.62 6.94
C SER A 88 1.79 -20.42 7.73
N ASN A 89 2.87 -19.78 8.14
CA ASN A 89 3.96 -20.45 8.87
C ASN A 89 3.70 -20.54 10.36
N ASN A 90 2.66 -19.91 10.88
CA ASN A 90 2.48 -19.71 12.31
C ASN A 90 1.08 -20.09 12.76
N ASP A 91 0.45 -21.03 12.29
CA ASP A 91 -0.86 -21.55 12.73
C ASP A 91 -1.57 -20.63 13.79
N ILE A 92 -1.75 -19.38 13.40
CA ILE A 92 -2.24 -18.32 14.29
C ILE A 92 -3.65 -18.63 14.80
N ASP A 93 -4.46 -19.31 13.99
CA ASP A 93 -5.84 -19.63 14.33
C ASP A 93 -5.94 -20.66 15.46
N SER A 94 -4.93 -21.51 15.63
CA SER A 94 -4.89 -22.48 16.74
C SER A 94 -4.32 -21.89 18.03
N GLY A 95 -3.87 -20.65 18.00
CA GLY A 95 -3.21 -20.00 19.12
C GLY A 95 -1.76 -20.40 19.32
N THR A 96 -1.18 -21.18 18.40
CA THR A 96 0.21 -21.62 18.45
C THR A 96 1.13 -20.81 17.53
N GLY A 97 0.58 -19.81 16.86
CA GLY A 97 1.31 -19.01 15.90
C GLY A 97 2.40 -18.15 16.53
N ASN A 98 3.34 -17.73 15.70
CA ASN A 98 4.45 -16.90 16.14
C ASN A 98 4.03 -15.41 16.15
N LEU A 99 3.24 -15.03 17.13
CA LEU A 99 2.78 -13.66 17.30
C LEU A 99 3.92 -12.66 17.44
N PRO A 100 5.02 -12.96 18.16
CA PRO A 100 6.17 -12.05 18.18
C PRO A 100 6.74 -11.75 16.80
N LEU A 101 6.75 -12.73 15.90
CA LEU A 101 7.18 -12.48 14.52
C LEU A 101 6.24 -11.51 13.80
N ILE A 102 4.94 -11.71 13.91
CA ILE A 102 3.95 -10.79 13.33
C ILE A 102 4.14 -9.37 13.88
N ARG A 103 4.41 -9.23 15.17
CA ARG A 103 4.65 -7.91 15.77
C ARG A 103 5.92 -7.25 15.22
N THR A 104 6.98 -8.03 15.02
CA THR A 104 8.20 -7.55 14.38
C THR A 104 7.91 -7.12 12.95
N MET A 105 7.19 -7.94 12.18
CA MET A 105 6.80 -7.63 10.81
C MET A 105 5.95 -6.37 10.73
N THR A 106 5.06 -6.13 11.69
CA THR A 106 4.23 -4.92 11.74
C THR A 106 5.11 -3.67 11.81
N ARG A 107 6.14 -3.68 12.64
CA ARG A 107 7.08 -2.56 12.74
C ARG A 107 7.88 -2.37 11.46
N GLU A 108 8.40 -3.46 10.90
CA GLU A 108 9.20 -3.41 9.68
C GLU A 108 8.40 -2.96 8.47
N LEU A 109 7.15 -3.39 8.38
CA LEU A 109 6.25 -2.95 7.31
C LEU A 109 5.99 -1.45 7.36
N GLY A 110 5.86 -0.88 8.55
CA GLY A 110 5.71 0.57 8.69
C GLY A 110 6.84 1.33 8.03
N VAL A 111 8.07 0.92 8.29
CA VAL A 111 9.26 1.51 7.67
C VAL A 111 9.27 1.28 6.15
N TRP A 112 8.96 0.06 5.73
CA TRP A 112 8.95 -0.28 4.31
C TRP A 112 7.91 0.55 3.54
N PHE A 113 6.68 0.65 4.07
CA PHE A 113 5.63 1.44 3.41
C PHE A 113 6.00 2.91 3.31
N ALA A 114 6.62 3.48 4.33
CA ALA A 114 7.06 4.87 4.28
C ALA A 114 8.07 5.09 3.15
N GLN A 115 9.07 4.21 3.05
CA GLN A 115 10.09 4.30 2.01
C GLN A 115 9.53 4.04 0.62
N HIS A 116 8.67 3.03 0.48
CA HIS A 116 8.02 2.70 -0.79
C HIS A 116 7.16 3.86 -1.28
N ASN A 117 6.40 4.46 -0.38
CA ASN A 117 5.53 5.59 -0.72
C ASN A 117 6.31 6.82 -1.17
N GLN A 118 7.40 7.15 -0.47
CA GLN A 118 8.21 8.32 -0.79
C GLN A 118 9.02 8.16 -2.07
N SER A 119 9.33 6.93 -2.46
CA SER A 119 10.08 6.66 -3.69
C SER A 119 9.17 6.22 -4.83
N MET A 120 8.59 5.03 -4.73
CA MET A 120 7.85 4.42 -5.85
C MET A 120 6.47 5.01 -6.05
N ASP A 121 5.71 5.19 -4.99
CA ASP A 121 4.36 5.75 -5.10
C ASP A 121 4.41 7.23 -5.47
N ALA A 122 5.39 7.97 -4.97
CA ALA A 122 5.58 9.38 -5.34
C ALA A 122 5.88 9.52 -6.85
N ALA A 123 6.71 8.64 -7.39
CA ALA A 123 6.99 8.61 -8.84
C ALA A 123 5.73 8.28 -9.64
N LEU A 124 4.94 7.32 -9.18
CA LEU A 124 3.67 6.99 -9.83
C LEU A 124 2.68 8.16 -9.77
N ALA A 125 2.54 8.82 -8.63
CA ALA A 125 1.67 9.98 -8.48
C ALA A 125 2.03 11.08 -9.46
N LEU A 126 3.33 11.36 -9.60
CA LEU A 126 3.81 12.35 -10.58
C LEU A 126 3.46 11.94 -12.00
N HIS A 127 3.64 10.67 -12.35
CA HIS A 127 3.31 10.14 -13.65
C HIS A 127 1.80 10.26 -13.95
N LEU A 128 0.95 9.91 -12.99
CA LEU A 128 -0.51 10.02 -13.16
C LEU A 128 -0.93 11.46 -13.41
N ARG A 129 -0.34 12.43 -12.71
CA ARG A 129 -0.62 13.84 -12.94
C ARG A 129 -0.18 14.30 -14.32
N LYS A 130 1.01 13.87 -14.76
CA LYS A 130 1.55 14.26 -16.07
C LYS A 130 0.73 13.69 -17.22
N THR A 131 0.17 12.50 -17.05
CA THR A 131 -0.64 11.86 -18.09
C THR A 131 -2.09 12.35 -18.10
N GLY A 132 -2.52 13.06 -17.07
CA GLY A 132 -3.91 13.47 -16.90
C GLY A 132 -4.84 12.29 -16.57
N TYR A 133 -4.29 11.19 -16.09
CA TYR A 133 -5.07 10.03 -15.70
C TYR A 133 -5.74 10.27 -14.35
N ASP A 134 -7.06 10.05 -14.29
CA ASP A 134 -7.81 10.14 -13.05
C ASP A 134 -7.92 8.75 -12.41
N PRO A 135 -7.16 8.47 -11.34
CA PRO A 135 -7.19 7.16 -10.72
C PRO A 135 -8.52 6.84 -10.03
N ALA A 136 -9.29 7.86 -9.64
CA ALA A 136 -10.61 7.64 -9.05
C ALA A 136 -11.61 7.11 -10.07
N LEU A 137 -11.52 7.56 -11.32
CA LEU A 137 -12.41 7.15 -12.41
C LEU A 137 -11.81 6.06 -13.28
N GLY A 138 -10.49 5.86 -13.22
CA GLY A 138 -9.80 4.89 -14.07
C GLY A 138 -9.70 5.29 -15.52
N VAL A 139 -9.78 6.58 -15.83
CA VAL A 139 -9.73 7.12 -17.19
C VAL A 139 -8.91 8.40 -17.21
N LEU A 140 -8.51 8.84 -18.41
CA LEU A 140 -7.90 10.15 -18.58
C LEU A 140 -8.93 11.21 -18.20
N SER A 141 -8.59 12.07 -17.25
CA SER A 141 -9.50 13.08 -16.70
C SER A 141 -9.80 14.22 -17.65
N MET A 142 -8.92 14.45 -18.60
CA MET A 142 -9.11 15.46 -19.64
C MET A 142 -8.91 14.80 -20.98
N PRO A 143 -9.84 15.01 -21.94
CA PRO A 143 -9.45 14.79 -23.31
C PRO A 143 -8.25 15.70 -23.52
N LEU A 144 -7.11 15.09 -23.80
CA LEU A 144 -5.95 15.85 -24.25
C LEU A 144 -6.47 16.83 -25.29
N GLU A 145 -6.36 18.11 -24.99
CA GLU A 145 -6.71 19.10 -26.00
C GLU A 145 -6.05 18.70 -27.30
N PRO A 146 -6.82 18.60 -28.39
CA PRO A 146 -6.20 18.35 -29.67
C PRO A 146 -5.16 19.43 -29.84
N VAL A 147 -3.90 19.00 -29.91
CA VAL A 147 -2.84 19.93 -30.24
C VAL A 147 -3.30 20.71 -31.41
N ALA A 148 -3.47 22.01 -31.23
CA ALA A 148 -3.80 22.89 -32.33
C ALA A 148 -2.67 22.75 -33.35
N ILE A 149 -3.01 22.10 -34.40
CA ILE A 149 -2.07 21.87 -35.52
C ILE A 149 -2.00 23.16 -36.34
#